data_a1891d25faa0c26e07b7ce87cbdaa877
#
_entry.id   a1891d25faa0c26e07b7ce87cbdaa877
#
_cell.length_a   1.000
_cell.length_b   1.000
_cell.length_c   1.000
_cell.angle_alpha   90.00
_cell.angle_beta   90.00
_cell.angle_gamma   90.00
#
_symmetry.space_group_name_H-M   'P 1'
#
loop_
_entity.id
_entity.type
_entity.pdbx_description
1 polymer ?
#
loop_
_entity_poly.entity_id
_entity_poly.type
_entity_poly.pdbx_seq_one_letter_code
_entity_poly.pdbx_strand_id
1 'polypeptide(L)'
;IYYISSDIIILNKHLINYMVSNHKPALFNEDKYMLTYSFDNRNKKSLYEYLYTCIKDDIISGKLTPDTKLPSKRDFAKNHGISVVTVENAYGQLLAEGYIYSLPKKGFYVSEINNNYNTTGNHSFKNIRP
;
A
#
# COMPACT_ATOMS: atom_id res chain seq x y z
N ILE A 1 -38.90 3.70 3.43
CA ILE A 1 -38.32 4.95 2.92
C ILE A 1 -37.46 5.55 4.02
N TYR A 2 -36.20 5.21 4.02
CA TYR A 2 -35.28 5.71 5.03
C TYR A 2 -34.48 6.86 4.43
N TYR A 3 -34.77 8.07 4.89
CA TYR A 3 -33.96 9.23 4.62
C TYR A 3 -32.66 9.10 5.44
N ILE A 4 -31.57 8.70 4.79
CA ILE A 4 -30.26 8.69 5.40
C ILE A 4 -29.62 10.03 5.05
N SER A 5 -29.40 10.88 6.05
CA SER A 5 -28.65 12.11 5.86
C SER A 5 -27.19 11.78 5.51
N SER A 6 -26.53 12.67 4.76
CA SER A 6 -25.12 12.49 4.37
C SER A 6 -24.20 12.27 5.57
N ASP A 7 -24.54 12.79 6.76
CA ASP A 7 -23.78 12.59 7.99
C ASP A 7 -23.89 11.15 8.53
N ILE A 8 -25.06 10.52 8.34
CA ILE A 8 -25.25 9.10 8.71
C ILE A 8 -24.50 8.18 7.73
N ILE A 9 -24.36 8.54 6.46
CA ILE A 9 -23.59 7.80 5.47
C ILE A 9 -22.10 7.82 5.83
N ILE A 10 -21.56 8.94 6.30
CA ILE A 10 -20.16 9.07 6.75
C ILE A 10 -19.93 8.28 8.04
N LEU A 11 -20.85 8.37 9.01
CA LEU A 11 -20.83 7.56 10.23
C LEU A 11 -20.97 6.06 9.93
N ASN A 12 -21.80 5.68 8.96
CA ASN A 12 -21.93 4.28 8.54
C ASN A 12 -20.68 3.74 7.86
N LYS A 13 -19.90 4.56 7.14
CA LYS A 13 -18.60 4.11 6.59
C LYS A 13 -17.63 3.74 7.71
N HIS A 14 -17.54 4.54 8.77
CA HIS A 14 -16.71 4.21 9.92
C HIS A 14 -17.25 3.01 10.71
N LEU A 15 -18.55 2.90 10.86
CA LEU A 15 -19.20 1.78 11.53
C LEU A 15 -19.07 0.49 10.72
N ILE A 16 -19.24 0.56 9.39
CA ILE A 16 -19.05 -0.58 8.48
C ILE A 16 -17.60 -1.03 8.49
N ASN A 17 -16.62 -0.12 8.45
CA ASN A 17 -15.21 -0.46 8.59
C ASN A 17 -14.88 -1.06 9.96
N TYR A 18 -15.48 -0.56 11.02
CA TYR A 18 -15.33 -1.11 12.37
C TYR A 18 -15.98 -2.50 12.49
N MET A 19 -17.17 -2.70 11.97
CA MET A 19 -17.87 -3.98 11.97
C MET A 19 -17.20 -5.00 11.04
N VAL A 20 -16.67 -4.57 9.88
CA VAL A 20 -15.90 -5.42 8.97
C VAL A 20 -14.57 -5.85 9.58
N SER A 21 -13.92 -5.00 10.38
CA SER A 21 -12.68 -5.38 11.06
C SER A 21 -12.89 -6.31 12.27
N ASN A 22 -14.05 -6.26 12.93
CA ASN A 22 -14.35 -7.06 14.11
C ASN A 22 -15.25 -8.29 13.85
N HIS A 23 -16.01 -8.29 12.77
CA HIS A 23 -16.88 -9.39 12.36
C HIS A 23 -16.57 -9.77 10.91
N LYS A 24 -15.46 -10.48 10.71
CA LYS A 24 -15.17 -11.09 9.41
C LYS A 24 -16.14 -12.24 9.18
N PRO A 25 -17.09 -12.14 8.26
CA PRO A 25 -17.75 -13.34 7.79
C PRO A 25 -16.67 -14.23 7.16
N ALA A 26 -16.71 -15.52 7.42
CA ALA A 26 -15.74 -16.52 6.94
C ALA A 26 -15.55 -16.55 5.40
N LEU A 27 -16.30 -15.74 4.65
CA LEU A 27 -16.28 -15.59 3.21
C LEU A 27 -15.54 -14.31 2.74
N PHE A 28 -15.17 -13.41 3.63
CA PHE A 28 -14.33 -12.26 3.32
C PHE A 28 -12.85 -12.64 3.51
N ASN A 29 -12.26 -13.25 2.50
CA ASN A 29 -10.82 -13.31 2.39
C ASN A 29 -10.31 -11.88 2.24
N GLU A 30 -9.64 -11.36 3.26
CA GLU A 30 -8.89 -10.10 3.18
C GLU A 30 -7.82 -10.14 2.08
N ASP A 31 -7.44 -11.35 1.67
CA ASP A 31 -6.46 -11.60 0.61
C ASP A 31 -7.01 -11.31 -0.80
N LYS A 32 -8.25 -10.89 -0.94
CA LYS A 32 -8.91 -10.72 -2.24
C LYS A 32 -8.94 -9.30 -2.78
N TYR A 33 -8.29 -8.35 -2.15
CA TYR A 33 -7.84 -7.15 -2.87
C TYR A 33 -6.58 -7.53 -3.64
N MET A 34 -6.77 -8.28 -4.71
CA MET A 34 -5.70 -8.72 -5.56
C MET A 34 -5.17 -7.50 -6.30
N LEU A 35 -4.11 -6.93 -5.74
CA LEU A 35 -3.34 -5.90 -6.42
C LEU A 35 -2.85 -6.51 -7.74
N THR A 36 -3.46 -6.10 -8.84
CA THR A 36 -3.22 -6.69 -10.15
C THR A 36 -2.66 -5.63 -11.09
N TYR A 37 -1.52 -5.91 -11.68
CA TYR A 37 -0.88 -5.07 -12.69
C TYR A 37 -0.72 -5.85 -13.98
N SER A 38 -0.93 -5.18 -15.13
CA SER A 38 -0.59 -5.73 -16.44
C SER A 38 0.85 -5.35 -16.79
N PHE A 39 1.67 -6.34 -17.09
CA PHE A 39 3.08 -6.14 -17.46
C PHE A 39 3.29 -5.91 -18.97
N ASP A 40 2.21 -5.89 -19.75
CA ASP A 40 2.28 -5.73 -21.20
C ASP A 40 2.78 -4.32 -21.60
N ASN A 41 2.49 -3.33 -20.79
CA ASN A 41 2.80 -1.91 -21.03
C ASN A 41 4.11 -1.42 -20.37
N ARG A 42 5.02 -2.31 -20.02
CA ARG A 42 6.25 -1.94 -19.26
C ARG A 42 7.28 -1.09 -20.02
N ASN A 43 7.09 -0.83 -21.33
CA ASN A 43 7.93 0.08 -22.12
C ASN A 43 9.46 -0.10 -21.92
N LYS A 44 9.99 -1.30 -22.11
CA LYS A 44 11.41 -1.67 -21.94
C LYS A 44 11.95 -1.60 -20.50
N LYS A 45 11.16 -1.20 -19.49
CA LYS A 45 11.56 -1.31 -18.10
C LYS A 45 11.71 -2.76 -17.68
N SER A 46 12.62 -3.02 -16.75
CA SER A 46 12.68 -4.34 -16.10
C SER A 46 11.40 -4.62 -15.33
N LEU A 47 11.07 -5.89 -15.13
CA LEU A 47 9.83 -6.28 -14.43
C LEU A 47 9.76 -5.67 -13.02
N TYR A 48 10.89 -5.64 -12.30
CA TYR A 48 10.90 -5.10 -10.93
C TYR A 48 10.75 -3.57 -10.93
N GLU A 49 11.39 -2.85 -11.85
CA GLU A 49 11.24 -1.39 -11.97
C GLU A 49 9.82 -1.00 -12.32
N TYR A 50 9.19 -1.75 -13.22
CA TYR A 50 7.80 -1.51 -13.58
C TYR A 50 6.87 -1.75 -12.39
N LEU A 51 7.04 -2.88 -11.69
CA LEU A 51 6.25 -3.21 -10.51
C LEU A 51 6.45 -2.17 -9.39
N TYR A 52 7.69 -1.79 -9.12
CA TYR A 52 8.03 -0.75 -8.16
C TYR A 52 7.33 0.57 -8.50
N THR A 53 7.41 1.00 -9.77
CA THR A 53 6.78 2.25 -10.22
C THR A 53 5.25 2.19 -10.04
N CYS A 54 4.61 1.10 -10.44
CA CYS A 54 3.15 0.94 -10.33
C CYS A 54 2.69 1.03 -8.86
N ILE A 55 3.33 0.32 -7.95
CA ILE A 55 2.96 0.34 -6.52
C ILE A 55 3.22 1.73 -5.93
N LYS A 56 4.36 2.34 -6.25
CA LYS A 56 4.70 3.70 -5.80
C LYS A 56 3.66 4.72 -6.24
N ASP A 57 3.28 4.70 -7.52
CA ASP A 57 2.29 5.63 -8.07
C ASP A 57 0.91 5.41 -7.42
N ASP A 58 0.51 4.18 -7.16
CA ASP A 58 -0.73 3.85 -6.47
C ASP A 58 -0.73 4.33 -5.00
N ILE A 59 0.42 4.31 -4.33
CA ILE A 59 0.58 4.86 -2.99
C ILE A 59 0.52 6.39 -3.01
N ILE A 60 1.25 7.03 -3.91
CA ILE A 60 1.31 8.50 -4.02
C ILE A 60 -0.06 9.06 -4.42
N SER A 61 -0.78 8.41 -5.32
CA SER A 61 -2.12 8.84 -5.75
C SER A 61 -3.21 8.57 -4.72
N GLY A 62 -2.91 7.82 -3.65
CA GLY A 62 -3.88 7.43 -2.62
C GLY A 62 -4.81 6.27 -3.02
N LYS A 63 -4.56 5.62 -4.14
CA LYS A 63 -5.26 4.40 -4.54
C LYS A 63 -4.97 3.26 -3.56
N LEU A 64 -3.72 3.15 -3.10
CA LEU A 64 -3.32 2.34 -1.97
C LEU A 64 -3.21 3.24 -0.73
N THR A 65 -4.16 3.07 0.18
CA THR A 65 -4.22 3.87 1.42
C THR A 65 -3.21 3.39 2.45
N PRO A 66 -2.77 4.26 3.39
CA PRO A 66 -1.92 3.85 4.50
C PRO A 66 -2.46 2.64 5.24
N ASP A 67 -1.56 1.82 5.73
CA ASP A 67 -1.85 0.56 6.46
C ASP A 67 -2.54 -0.53 5.63
N THR A 68 -2.73 -0.31 4.32
CA THR A 68 -3.17 -1.37 3.42
C THR A 68 -2.13 -2.49 3.38
N LYS A 69 -2.56 -3.72 3.65
CA LYS A 69 -1.69 -4.88 3.56
C LYS A 69 -1.45 -5.26 2.10
N LEU A 70 -0.18 -5.36 1.74
CA LEU A 70 0.22 -5.86 0.43
C LEU A 70 0.23 -7.40 0.41
N PRO A 71 0.01 -8.03 -0.76
CA PRO A 71 0.18 -9.46 -0.92
C PRO A 71 1.58 -9.93 -0.52
N SER A 72 1.72 -11.15 -0.04
CA SER A 72 3.04 -11.72 0.17
C SER A 72 3.83 -11.79 -1.14
N LYS A 73 5.16 -11.75 -1.06
CA LYS A 73 6.02 -11.83 -2.26
C LYS A 73 5.72 -13.08 -3.10
N ARG A 74 5.42 -14.19 -2.46
CA ARG A 74 5.10 -15.46 -3.12
C ARG A 74 3.73 -15.44 -3.78
N ASP A 75 2.72 -14.92 -3.10
CA ASP A 75 1.37 -14.84 -3.64
C ASP A 75 1.32 -13.86 -4.80
N PHE A 76 1.98 -12.70 -4.66
CA PHE A 76 2.08 -11.74 -5.75
C PHE A 76 2.75 -12.35 -6.98
N ALA A 77 3.90 -12.99 -6.81
CA ALA A 77 4.65 -13.64 -7.89
C ALA A 77 3.81 -14.72 -8.58
N LYS A 78 3.13 -15.57 -7.80
CA LYS A 78 2.27 -16.63 -8.33
C LYS A 78 1.10 -16.07 -9.13
N ASN A 79 0.43 -15.04 -8.61
CA ASN A 79 -0.75 -14.46 -9.24
C ASN A 79 -0.44 -13.73 -10.55
N HIS A 80 0.79 -13.22 -10.69
CA HIS A 80 1.23 -12.47 -11.87
C HIS A 80 2.12 -13.27 -12.81
N GLY A 81 2.46 -14.52 -12.48
CA GLY A 81 3.36 -15.34 -13.29
C GLY A 81 4.78 -14.79 -13.42
N ILE A 82 5.28 -14.11 -12.38
CA ILE A 82 6.63 -13.54 -12.33
C ILE A 82 7.46 -14.21 -11.22
N SER A 83 8.77 -13.98 -11.24
CA SER A 83 9.63 -14.57 -10.22
C SER A 83 9.47 -13.89 -8.85
N VAL A 84 9.61 -14.65 -7.77
CA VAL A 84 9.62 -14.13 -6.41
C VAL A 84 10.73 -13.08 -6.22
N VAL A 85 11.89 -13.29 -6.85
CA VAL A 85 13.02 -12.34 -6.80
C VAL A 85 12.65 -10.99 -7.40
N THR A 86 11.87 -10.97 -8.48
CA THR A 86 11.36 -9.72 -9.06
C THR A 86 10.52 -8.93 -8.06
N VAL A 87 9.60 -9.60 -7.38
CA VAL A 87 8.76 -8.97 -6.34
C VAL A 87 9.62 -8.53 -5.14
N GLU A 88 10.57 -9.36 -4.75
CA GLU A 88 11.48 -9.07 -3.64
C GLU A 88 12.31 -7.80 -3.89
N ASN A 89 12.84 -7.63 -5.10
CA ASN A 89 13.58 -6.43 -5.49
C ASN A 89 12.69 -5.19 -5.47
N ALA A 90 11.46 -5.27 -6.01
CA ALA A 90 10.51 -4.17 -5.99
C ALA A 90 10.09 -3.78 -4.56
N TYR A 91 9.75 -4.75 -3.73
CA TYR A 91 9.39 -4.50 -2.32
C TYR A 91 10.60 -4.00 -1.52
N GLY A 92 11.79 -4.52 -1.79
CA GLY A 92 13.03 -4.05 -1.17
C GLY A 92 13.29 -2.56 -1.43
N GLN A 93 13.08 -2.11 -2.66
CA GLN A 93 13.22 -0.72 -3.02
C GLN A 93 12.14 0.16 -2.36
N LEU A 94 10.89 -0.28 -2.37
CA LEU A 94 9.80 0.42 -1.68
C LEU A 94 10.04 0.54 -0.17
N LEU A 95 10.58 -0.51 0.47
CA LEU A 95 10.99 -0.49 1.88
C LEU A 95 12.12 0.51 2.12
N ALA A 96 13.16 0.49 1.29
CA ALA A 96 14.32 1.38 1.43
C ALA A 96 13.92 2.86 1.28
N GLU A 97 12.95 3.16 0.43
CA GLU A 97 12.44 4.51 0.21
C GLU A 97 11.31 4.91 1.20
N GLY A 98 10.85 3.99 2.03
CA GLY A 98 9.84 4.25 3.06
C GLY A 98 8.40 4.29 2.57
N TYR A 99 8.11 3.81 1.35
CA TYR A 99 6.73 3.71 0.82
C TYR A 99 5.93 2.59 1.47
N ILE A 100 6.60 1.55 1.90
CA ILE A 100 6.01 0.44 2.64
C ILE A 100 6.84 0.13 3.88
N TYR A 101 6.25 -0.56 4.83
CA TYR A 101 6.93 -1.09 6.00
C TYR A 101 6.58 -2.57 6.21
N SER A 102 7.42 -3.28 6.93
CA SER A 102 7.19 -4.68 7.23
C SER A 102 6.94 -4.90 8.72
N LEU A 103 6.01 -5.79 9.04
CA LEU A 103 5.80 -6.28 10.39
C LEU A 103 6.22 -7.76 10.45
N PRO A 104 7.04 -8.15 11.43
CA PRO A 104 7.48 -9.55 11.58
C PRO A 104 6.28 -10.49 11.64
N LYS A 105 6.30 -11.56 10.85
CA LYS A 105 5.26 -12.60 10.72
C LYS A 105 3.88 -12.10 10.22
N LYS A 106 3.72 -10.83 9.93
CA LYS A 106 2.45 -10.24 9.47
C LYS A 106 2.48 -9.84 8.00
N GLY A 107 3.61 -9.35 7.49
CA GLY A 107 3.78 -8.99 6.09
C GLY A 107 4.14 -7.53 5.85
N PHE A 108 3.78 -7.04 4.67
CA PHE A 108 4.10 -5.70 4.18
C PHE A 108 2.86 -4.81 4.17
N TYR A 109 3.03 -3.57 4.53
CA TYR A 109 1.95 -2.58 4.65
C TYR A 109 2.37 -1.25 4.04
N VAL A 110 1.41 -0.51 3.50
CA VAL A 110 1.63 0.82 2.94
C VAL A 110 1.92 1.81 4.06
N SER A 111 2.98 2.59 3.90
CA SER A 111 3.35 3.66 4.85
C SER A 111 2.43 4.88 4.69
N GLU A 112 2.26 5.64 5.76
CA GLU A 112 1.66 6.95 5.68
C GLU A 112 2.68 7.94 5.08
N ILE A 113 2.37 8.46 3.89
CA ILE A 113 3.20 9.50 3.26
C ILE A 113 2.57 10.85 3.59
N ASN A 114 3.20 11.57 4.49
CA ASN A 114 2.84 12.96 4.73
C ASN A 114 3.35 13.80 3.55
N ASN A 115 2.46 14.12 2.61
CA ASN A 115 2.74 15.04 1.50
C ASN A 115 2.93 16.51 1.98
N ASN A 116 3.30 16.71 3.23
CA ASN A 116 3.61 18.02 3.79
C ASN A 116 5.04 18.46 3.44
N TYR A 117 5.51 18.21 2.20
CA TYR A 117 6.62 18.96 1.65
C TYR A 117 6.11 20.28 1.09
N ASN A 118 5.43 21.09 1.92
CA ASN A 118 5.36 22.51 1.67
C ASN A 118 6.69 23.11 2.09
N THR A 119 7.58 23.22 1.09
CA THR A 119 8.46 24.35 0.88
C THR A 119 8.46 25.37 2.01
N THR A 120 9.44 25.30 2.86
CA THR A 120 10.28 26.46 3.17
C THR A 120 11.51 25.95 3.90
N GLY A 121 12.65 26.27 3.34
CA GLY A 121 13.94 25.89 3.82
C GLY A 121 14.20 26.28 5.28
N ASN A 122 15.13 25.60 5.81
CA ASN A 122 15.88 25.74 7.05
C ASN A 122 15.65 24.56 8.02
N HIS A 123 16.07 23.38 7.61
CA HIS A 123 16.56 22.45 8.61
C HIS A 123 18.04 22.73 8.85
N SER A 124 18.30 23.65 9.78
CA SER A 124 19.53 23.65 10.55
C SER A 124 19.77 22.27 11.10
N PHE A 125 20.76 21.57 10.58
CA PHE A 125 21.33 20.40 11.25
C PHE A 125 21.82 20.85 12.62
N LYS A 126 21.04 20.62 13.67
CA LYS A 126 21.58 20.69 15.02
C LYS A 126 22.57 19.57 15.16
N ASN A 127 23.84 19.95 15.14
CA ASN A 127 24.97 19.12 15.47
C ASN A 127 24.69 18.38 16.80
N ILE A 128 24.44 17.09 16.72
CA ILE A 128 24.57 16.20 17.87
C ILE A 128 26.07 15.93 17.96
N ARG A 129 26.72 16.63 18.84
CA ARG A 129 28.07 16.26 19.27
C ARG A 129 27.96 15.12 20.26
N PRO A 130 28.87 14.12 20.20
CA PRO A 130 28.94 13.07 21.19
C PRO A 130 29.31 13.61 22.57
#